data_0653e4f2d6a277441c235b0a37c8011b
#
_entry.id   0653e4f2d6a277441c235b0a37c8011b
#
_cell.length_a   1.000
_cell.length_b   1.000
_cell.length_c   1.000
_cell.angle_alpha   90.00
_cell.angle_beta   90.00
_cell.angle_gamma   90.00
#
_symmetry.space_group_name_H-M   'P 1'
#
loop_
_entity.id
_entity.type
_entity.pdbx_description
1 polymer ?
#
loop_
_entity_poly.entity_id
_entity_poly.type
_entity_poly.pdbx_seq_one_letter_code
_entity_poly.pdbx_strand_id
1 'polypeptide(L)'
;MAEKRPVKITETILRDAHQSLIATRMPTELMLPIAPKMDEVGYHSVECWGGATFDACLRFLKEDPWERLRKLKSCFKKTKLQMLFRGQNILGYNHYADDVVEYFAQKSVANGIDIVRIFDCLNDLRNLETAVKATKKEGGHAQIALSYTLGDAYTLEYWEKTAKQIEELGADSICIKDMAGLLVPYEATRLVKALKAGSKLPIQLHTHYTSGVASMTYMKAVEAGCDIIDTAMSPLSMGTSQPATEVMVETFRGTEYDTGLDQNLLAEIAAYFAPYREECLKNGLLNPKVMGVNIKTLQYQVPGGMLSNLVSQLKEAHAEDKFEAVLEEVPRVRKDFGEPPLVTPSSQIVGTQAVLNVLQGERYKMVTKESKKILSGEFGQTIKPFNKEVQKKCIGDVKPITCRPADLIKPQLPQFKEECKEWIQQEEDVLSYALFPQVATDFFKYRQAQQKGVDVAAADKENKAYPV
;
A
#
# COMPACT_ATOMS: atom_id res chain seq x y z
N MET A 1 39.71 -7.75 5.26
CA MET A 1 38.30 -7.91 5.72
C MET A 1 37.46 -7.11 4.74
N ALA A 2 36.39 -7.71 4.19
CA ALA A 2 35.46 -6.94 3.35
C ALA A 2 34.89 -5.77 4.18
N GLU A 3 34.65 -4.65 3.53
CA GLU A 3 34.04 -3.48 4.16
C GLU A 3 32.63 -3.88 4.63
N LYS A 4 32.33 -3.67 5.91
CA LYS A 4 31.01 -4.00 6.47
C LYS A 4 29.94 -3.08 5.86
N ARG A 5 28.90 -3.67 5.30
CA ARG A 5 27.74 -2.98 4.72
C ARG A 5 26.42 -3.57 5.28
N PRO A 6 26.13 -3.32 6.57
CA PRO A 6 24.95 -3.89 7.21
C PRO A 6 23.67 -3.54 6.47
N VAL A 7 22.84 -4.57 6.16
CA VAL A 7 21.51 -4.31 5.64
C VAL A 7 20.57 -3.85 6.77
N LYS A 8 19.74 -2.87 6.50
CA LYS A 8 18.76 -2.34 7.46
C LYS A 8 17.41 -3.01 7.27
N ILE A 9 16.66 -3.12 8.35
CA ILE A 9 15.33 -3.74 8.37
C ILE A 9 14.25 -2.69 8.61
N THR A 10 13.21 -2.72 7.77
CA THR A 10 11.92 -2.08 8.06
C THR A 10 10.93 -3.16 8.45
N GLU A 11 10.37 -3.07 9.65
CA GLU A 11 9.36 -4.01 10.14
C GLU A 11 7.96 -3.57 9.70
N THR A 12 7.16 -4.49 9.16
CA THR A 12 5.85 -4.21 8.57
C THR A 12 4.66 -4.79 9.33
N ILE A 13 4.88 -5.49 10.46
CA ILE A 13 3.81 -6.19 11.18
C ILE A 13 2.69 -5.25 11.62
N LEU A 14 2.98 -3.98 11.90
CA LEU A 14 2.00 -2.99 12.34
C LEU A 14 1.20 -2.35 11.20
N ARG A 15 1.51 -2.67 9.92
CA ARG A 15 0.77 -2.15 8.77
C ARG A 15 0.59 -3.18 7.65
N ASP A 16 1.60 -3.38 6.77
CA ASP A 16 1.40 -4.13 5.52
C ASP A 16 1.20 -5.63 5.74
N ALA A 17 1.89 -6.21 6.71
CA ALA A 17 1.75 -7.62 7.04
C ALA A 17 0.31 -7.97 7.47
N HIS A 18 -0.23 -7.25 8.45
CA HIS A 18 -1.60 -7.50 8.89
C HIS A 18 -2.65 -7.01 7.89
N GLN A 19 -2.33 -6.01 7.05
CA GLN A 19 -3.19 -5.66 5.92
C GLN A 19 -3.32 -6.84 4.94
N SER A 20 -2.21 -7.49 4.64
CA SER A 20 -2.13 -8.56 3.64
C SER A 20 -2.73 -9.89 4.12
N LEU A 21 -2.65 -10.20 5.40
CA LEU A 21 -3.06 -11.49 5.95
C LEU A 21 -4.41 -11.46 6.66
N ILE A 22 -4.73 -10.37 7.35
CA ILE A 22 -5.93 -10.25 8.19
C ILE A 22 -6.73 -8.97 7.89
N ALA A 23 -6.70 -8.54 6.64
CA ALA A 23 -7.50 -7.44 6.09
C ALA A 23 -7.46 -6.16 6.95
N THR A 24 -6.31 -5.83 7.52
CA THR A 24 -6.09 -4.61 8.34
C THR A 24 -6.90 -4.62 9.65
N ARG A 25 -7.17 -5.78 10.25
CA ARG A 25 -8.03 -5.91 11.45
C ARG A 25 -7.27 -5.91 12.78
N MET A 26 -5.96 -5.65 12.80
CA MET A 26 -5.21 -5.55 14.06
C MET A 26 -5.61 -4.28 14.82
N PRO A 27 -6.16 -4.38 16.06
CA PRO A 27 -6.53 -3.22 16.85
C PRO A 27 -5.31 -2.51 17.45
N THR A 28 -5.44 -1.22 17.70
CA THR A 28 -4.37 -0.39 18.31
C THR A 28 -3.94 -0.94 19.68
N GLU A 29 -4.88 -1.38 20.49
CA GLU A 29 -4.61 -1.92 21.84
C GLU A 29 -3.69 -3.13 21.84
N LEU A 30 -3.69 -3.93 20.77
CA LEU A 30 -2.76 -5.03 20.59
C LEU A 30 -1.34 -4.54 20.23
N MET A 31 -1.22 -3.41 19.56
CA MET A 31 0.07 -2.87 19.12
C MET A 31 0.84 -2.20 20.25
N LEU A 32 0.14 -1.46 21.13
CA LEU A 32 0.76 -0.59 22.13
C LEU A 32 1.63 -1.32 23.16
N PRO A 33 1.24 -2.47 23.73
CA PRO A 33 2.05 -3.12 24.76
C PRO A 33 3.42 -3.60 24.28
N ILE A 34 3.53 -3.98 23.00
CA ILE A 34 4.77 -4.48 22.41
C ILE A 34 5.63 -3.40 21.77
N ALA A 35 5.02 -2.25 21.44
CA ALA A 35 5.70 -1.18 20.70
C ALA A 35 6.98 -0.66 21.40
N PRO A 36 7.05 -0.48 22.73
CA PRO A 36 8.30 -0.08 23.39
C PRO A 36 9.42 -1.11 23.22
N LYS A 37 9.10 -2.41 23.21
CA LYS A 37 10.07 -3.47 22.96
C LYS A 37 10.53 -3.48 21.50
N MET A 38 9.64 -3.23 20.56
CA MET A 38 9.97 -3.06 19.14
C MET A 38 10.89 -1.85 18.91
N ASP A 39 10.73 -0.78 19.68
CA ASP A 39 11.60 0.41 19.61
C ASP A 39 13.05 0.15 20.03
N GLU A 40 13.30 -0.89 20.85
CA GLU A 40 14.63 -1.28 21.31
C GLU A 40 15.39 -2.17 20.29
N VAL A 41 14.72 -2.75 19.29
CA VAL A 41 15.31 -3.69 18.33
C VAL A 41 16.42 -3.06 17.48
N GLY A 42 16.27 -1.78 17.13
CA GLY A 42 17.21 -1.11 16.22
C GLY A 42 16.78 -1.18 14.75
N TYR A 43 15.50 -1.36 14.47
CA TYR A 43 14.96 -1.25 13.11
C TYR A 43 15.29 0.08 12.46
N HIS A 44 15.45 0.09 11.14
CA HIS A 44 15.54 1.32 10.36
C HIS A 44 14.25 2.13 10.49
N SER A 45 13.12 1.45 10.38
CA SER A 45 11.78 2.01 10.58
C SER A 45 10.77 0.90 10.90
N VAL A 46 9.62 1.30 11.44
CA VAL A 46 8.43 0.47 11.55
C VAL A 46 7.34 1.09 10.69
N GLU A 47 6.83 0.33 9.71
CA GLU A 47 5.69 0.76 8.92
C GLU A 47 4.42 0.48 9.73
N CYS A 48 3.69 1.55 10.10
CA CYS A 48 2.59 1.45 11.05
C CYS A 48 1.30 2.15 10.60
N TRP A 49 1.32 2.88 9.49
CA TRP A 49 0.20 3.73 9.09
C TRP A 49 0.08 3.91 7.57
N GLY A 50 -1.04 4.49 7.10
CA GLY A 50 -1.32 4.66 5.67
C GLY A 50 -1.95 3.43 5.02
N GLY A 51 -1.93 3.35 3.70
CA GLY A 51 -2.58 2.26 2.96
C GLY A 51 -4.06 2.13 3.31
N ALA A 52 -4.49 0.92 3.70
CA ALA A 52 -5.87 0.63 4.12
C ALA A 52 -6.10 0.82 5.63
N THR A 53 -5.06 1.12 6.41
CA THR A 53 -5.17 1.27 7.88
C THR A 53 -6.18 2.33 8.27
N PHE A 54 -6.17 3.46 7.57
CA PHE A 54 -7.02 4.60 7.86
C PHE A 54 -8.51 4.27 7.72
N ASP A 55 -8.90 3.73 6.57
CA ASP A 55 -10.28 3.28 6.31
C ASP A 55 -10.69 2.15 7.27
N ALA A 56 -9.80 1.19 7.52
CA ALA A 56 -10.07 0.07 8.42
C ALA A 56 -10.30 0.51 9.87
N CYS A 57 -9.55 1.50 10.36
CA CYS A 57 -9.76 2.09 11.68
C CYS A 57 -11.17 2.65 11.81
N LEU A 58 -11.57 3.51 10.88
CA LEU A 58 -12.88 4.17 10.91
C LEU A 58 -14.03 3.17 10.73
N ARG A 59 -13.92 2.31 9.72
CA ARG A 59 -15.02 1.43 9.26
C ARG A 59 -15.25 0.24 10.17
N PHE A 60 -14.18 -0.45 10.53
CA PHE A 60 -14.28 -1.77 11.15
C PHE A 60 -13.85 -1.79 12.62
N LEU A 61 -12.80 -1.06 12.97
CA LEU A 61 -12.26 -1.06 14.32
C LEU A 61 -12.91 -0.01 15.21
N LYS A 62 -13.61 0.96 14.61
CA LYS A 62 -14.17 2.11 15.33
C LYS A 62 -13.12 2.87 16.15
N GLU A 63 -11.93 2.98 15.57
CA GLU A 63 -10.79 3.70 16.11
C GLU A 63 -10.51 4.97 15.32
N ASP A 64 -10.04 6.02 16.00
CA ASP A 64 -9.52 7.21 15.32
C ASP A 64 -8.11 6.92 14.76
N PRO A 65 -7.91 6.97 13.43
CA PRO A 65 -6.61 6.67 12.83
C PRO A 65 -5.50 7.65 13.24
N TRP A 66 -5.84 8.91 13.54
CA TRP A 66 -4.89 9.92 13.99
C TRP A 66 -4.47 9.69 15.44
N GLU A 67 -5.42 9.31 16.29
CA GLU A 67 -5.12 8.92 17.68
C GLU A 67 -4.24 7.66 17.71
N ARG A 68 -4.51 6.65 16.85
CA ARG A 68 -3.62 5.49 16.68
C ARG A 68 -2.19 5.93 16.40
N LEU A 69 -2.00 6.82 15.43
CA LEU A 69 -0.67 7.31 15.07
C LEU A 69 0.03 7.99 16.25
N ARG A 70 -0.65 8.90 16.94
CA ARG A 70 -0.11 9.60 18.12
C ARG A 70 0.26 8.63 19.25
N LYS A 71 -0.58 7.64 19.53
CA LYS A 71 -0.30 6.59 20.53
C LYS A 71 0.94 5.78 20.16
N LEU A 72 1.05 5.34 18.91
CA LEU A 72 2.24 4.62 18.43
C LEU A 72 3.49 5.51 18.54
N LYS A 73 3.42 6.76 18.07
CA LYS A 73 4.56 7.69 18.19
C LYS A 73 4.99 7.91 19.64
N SER A 74 4.05 7.87 20.59
CA SER A 74 4.38 7.98 22.00
C SER A 74 5.22 6.78 22.53
N CYS A 75 5.11 5.62 21.90
CA CYS A 75 5.86 4.40 22.23
C CYS A 75 7.22 4.34 21.51
N PHE A 76 7.30 4.83 20.28
CA PHE A 76 8.53 4.81 19.48
C PHE A 76 9.35 6.09 19.66
N LYS A 77 10.52 5.99 20.31
CA LYS A 77 11.42 7.11 20.61
C LYS A 77 12.69 7.08 19.75
N LYS A 78 13.15 5.88 19.39
CA LYS A 78 14.42 5.63 18.67
C LYS A 78 14.15 5.28 17.22
N THR A 79 13.12 4.49 16.96
CA THR A 79 12.78 3.95 15.65
C THR A 79 11.86 4.89 14.89
N LYS A 80 12.17 5.13 13.63
CA LYS A 80 11.35 5.96 12.74
C LYS A 80 10.02 5.28 12.43
N LEU A 81 8.93 6.04 12.43
CA LEU A 81 7.62 5.59 11.96
C LEU A 81 7.46 5.88 10.47
N GLN A 82 7.00 4.87 9.74
CA GLN A 82 6.81 4.95 8.30
C GLN A 82 5.34 4.75 7.93
N MET A 83 4.89 5.46 6.89
CA MET A 83 3.58 5.30 6.30
C MET A 83 3.63 5.03 4.81
N LEU A 84 2.56 4.41 4.27
CA LEU A 84 2.32 4.31 2.84
C LEU A 84 1.35 5.40 2.37
N PHE A 85 1.75 6.11 1.29
CA PHE A 85 1.03 7.25 0.73
C PHE A 85 0.87 7.08 -0.80
N ARG A 86 -0.34 7.20 -1.32
CA ARG A 86 -0.63 6.95 -2.76
C ARG A 86 -0.55 8.24 -3.59
N GLY A 87 0.57 8.98 -3.53
CA GLY A 87 0.75 10.20 -4.31
C GLY A 87 -0.49 11.11 -4.29
N GLN A 88 -0.98 11.52 -5.45
CA GLN A 88 -2.13 12.41 -5.55
C GLN A 88 -3.46 11.80 -5.04
N ASN A 89 -3.52 10.47 -4.85
CA ASN A 89 -4.66 9.79 -4.25
C ASN A 89 -4.64 9.77 -2.72
N ILE A 90 -3.56 10.18 -2.08
CA ILE A 90 -3.35 10.14 -0.62
C ILE A 90 -3.55 8.71 -0.08
N LEU A 91 -4.73 8.38 0.41
CA LEU A 91 -5.15 7.03 0.84
C LEU A 91 -6.42 6.56 0.11
N GLY A 92 -6.95 7.40 -0.79
CA GLY A 92 -8.18 7.14 -1.54
C GLY A 92 -7.95 6.49 -2.91
N TYR A 93 -8.98 6.55 -3.73
CA TYR A 93 -9.03 5.92 -5.07
C TYR A 93 -9.13 6.93 -6.21
N ASN A 94 -9.28 8.23 -5.91
CA ASN A 94 -9.31 9.33 -6.86
C ASN A 94 -8.19 10.32 -6.53
N HIS A 95 -7.80 11.17 -7.50
CA HIS A 95 -6.92 12.29 -7.23
C HIS A 95 -7.62 13.35 -6.39
N TYR A 96 -6.90 13.94 -5.46
CA TYR A 96 -7.30 15.11 -4.67
C TYR A 96 -6.57 16.36 -5.18
N ALA A 97 -7.09 17.53 -4.84
CA ALA A 97 -6.40 18.80 -5.10
C ALA A 97 -5.12 18.90 -4.28
N ASP A 98 -4.17 19.70 -4.74
CA ASP A 98 -2.87 19.87 -4.09
C ASP A 98 -2.97 20.35 -2.65
N ASP A 99 -3.92 21.24 -2.33
CA ASP A 99 -4.14 21.75 -0.97
C ASP A 99 -4.51 20.64 0.03
N VAL A 100 -5.25 19.61 -0.41
CA VAL A 100 -5.59 18.44 0.43
C VAL A 100 -4.38 17.55 0.62
N VAL A 101 -3.59 17.31 -0.46
CA VAL A 101 -2.36 16.51 -0.41
C VAL A 101 -1.32 17.16 0.52
N GLU A 102 -1.11 18.46 0.38
CA GLU A 102 -0.19 19.23 1.23
C GLU A 102 -0.62 19.17 2.70
N TYR A 103 -1.90 19.41 2.98
CA TYR A 103 -2.41 19.40 4.35
C TYR A 103 -2.34 17.99 4.98
N PHE A 104 -2.59 16.94 4.18
CA PHE A 104 -2.46 15.57 4.66
C PHE A 104 -1.00 15.21 5.00
N ALA A 105 -0.04 15.58 4.15
CA ALA A 105 1.37 15.37 4.40
C ALA A 105 1.84 16.13 5.66
N GLN A 106 1.44 17.39 5.79
CA GLN A 106 1.72 18.22 6.96
C GLN A 106 1.20 17.55 8.25
N LYS A 107 -0.06 17.14 8.27
CA LYS A 107 -0.65 16.50 9.45
C LYS A 107 -0.05 15.12 9.74
N SER A 108 0.34 14.36 8.73
CA SER A 108 1.01 13.07 8.91
C SER A 108 2.35 13.23 9.64
N VAL A 109 3.18 14.17 9.19
CA VAL A 109 4.48 14.45 9.83
C VAL A 109 4.27 15.05 11.25
N ALA A 110 3.36 16.00 11.39
CA ALA A 110 3.07 16.63 12.70
C ALA A 110 2.57 15.62 13.75
N ASN A 111 1.84 14.58 13.33
CA ASN A 111 1.36 13.51 14.21
C ASN A 111 2.36 12.36 14.41
N GLY A 112 3.57 12.44 13.81
CA GLY A 112 4.68 11.58 14.16
C GLY A 112 5.21 10.64 13.08
N ILE A 113 4.78 10.77 11.83
CA ILE A 113 5.38 10.06 10.71
C ILE A 113 6.74 10.68 10.37
N ASP A 114 7.78 9.85 10.36
CA ASP A 114 9.13 10.24 10.01
C ASP A 114 9.45 9.96 8.53
N ILE A 115 8.92 8.87 7.98
CA ILE A 115 9.14 8.44 6.59
C ILE A 115 7.80 8.32 5.86
N VAL A 116 7.62 9.10 4.81
CA VAL A 116 6.46 9.01 3.93
C VAL A 116 6.88 8.26 2.67
N ARG A 117 6.39 7.01 2.51
CA ARG A 117 6.58 6.19 1.31
C ARG A 117 5.50 6.53 0.31
N ILE A 118 5.87 7.21 -0.77
CA ILE A 118 4.97 7.78 -1.75
C ILE A 118 5.05 6.97 -3.05
N PHE A 119 3.92 6.48 -3.57
CA PHE A 119 3.89 5.79 -4.85
C PHE A 119 2.73 6.28 -5.73
N ASP A 120 2.89 6.10 -7.03
CA ASP A 120 1.82 6.24 -8.01
C ASP A 120 1.51 4.92 -8.69
N CYS A 121 0.23 4.65 -8.96
CA CYS A 121 -0.18 3.38 -9.56
C CYS A 121 0.24 3.21 -11.03
N LEU A 122 0.59 4.29 -11.71
CA LEU A 122 1.08 4.30 -13.08
C LEU A 122 2.60 4.54 -13.17
N ASN A 123 3.27 4.80 -12.03
CA ASN A 123 4.63 5.33 -11.95
C ASN A 123 4.78 6.70 -12.65
N ASP A 124 3.71 7.48 -12.70
CA ASP A 124 3.76 8.87 -13.20
C ASP A 124 4.32 9.79 -12.10
N LEU A 125 5.60 10.15 -12.21
CA LEU A 125 6.28 10.95 -11.20
C LEU A 125 5.65 12.32 -10.96
N ARG A 126 4.90 12.87 -11.94
CA ARG A 126 4.17 14.14 -11.79
C ARG A 126 3.12 14.08 -10.67
N ASN A 127 2.53 12.89 -10.46
CA ASN A 127 1.54 12.64 -9.39
C ASN A 127 2.17 12.55 -7.99
N LEU A 128 3.50 12.56 -7.90
CA LEU A 128 4.25 12.47 -6.63
C LEU A 128 4.77 13.82 -6.15
N GLU A 129 4.87 14.80 -7.05
CA GLU A 129 5.55 16.08 -6.80
C GLU A 129 5.03 16.80 -5.56
N THR A 130 3.71 16.99 -5.45
CA THR A 130 3.11 17.70 -4.32
C THR A 130 3.36 16.99 -3.00
N ALA A 131 3.19 15.67 -2.96
CA ALA A 131 3.40 14.89 -1.75
C ALA A 131 4.89 14.90 -1.30
N VAL A 132 5.83 14.81 -2.26
CA VAL A 132 7.28 14.91 -1.98
C VAL A 132 7.62 16.30 -1.43
N LYS A 133 7.22 17.37 -2.13
CA LYS A 133 7.49 18.75 -1.69
C LYS A 133 6.90 19.05 -0.32
N ALA A 134 5.65 18.64 -0.07
CA ALA A 134 5.00 18.83 1.21
C ALA A 134 5.70 18.05 2.34
N THR A 135 6.05 16.78 2.11
CA THR A 135 6.79 15.98 3.10
C THR A 135 8.12 16.62 3.45
N LYS A 136 8.90 17.07 2.45
CA LYS A 136 10.20 17.72 2.65
C LYS A 136 10.07 19.06 3.40
N LYS A 137 9.04 19.84 3.07
CA LYS A 137 8.74 21.12 3.73
C LYS A 137 8.50 20.96 5.23
N GLU A 138 7.85 19.89 5.62
CA GLU A 138 7.54 19.55 7.02
C GLU A 138 8.70 18.81 7.73
N GLY A 139 9.85 18.62 7.06
CA GLY A 139 11.01 17.94 7.62
C GLY A 139 10.94 16.41 7.63
N GLY A 140 9.95 15.83 6.99
CA GLY A 140 9.82 14.38 6.82
C GLY A 140 10.78 13.83 5.75
N HIS A 141 11.06 12.52 5.83
CA HIS A 141 11.81 11.79 4.81
C HIS A 141 10.86 11.36 3.69
N ALA A 142 11.07 11.86 2.48
CA ALA A 142 10.29 11.51 1.30
C ALA A 142 10.93 10.31 0.59
N GLN A 143 10.29 9.14 0.67
CA GLN A 143 10.69 7.95 -0.06
C GLN A 143 9.77 7.75 -1.26
N ILE A 144 10.30 7.70 -2.48
CA ILE A 144 9.51 7.35 -3.66
C ILE A 144 9.57 5.84 -3.87
N ALA A 145 8.39 5.22 -3.96
CA ALA A 145 8.25 3.80 -4.24
C ALA A 145 7.84 3.58 -5.70
N LEU A 146 8.67 2.82 -6.40
CA LEU A 146 8.43 2.36 -7.76
C LEU A 146 7.54 1.12 -7.73
N SER A 147 6.35 1.21 -8.30
CA SER A 147 5.47 0.06 -8.49
C SER A 147 6.10 -0.91 -9.48
N TYR A 148 6.75 -1.97 -8.97
CA TYR A 148 7.44 -2.95 -9.82
C TYR A 148 6.44 -3.80 -10.59
N THR A 149 6.72 -4.00 -11.86
CA THR A 149 5.93 -4.85 -12.75
C THR A 149 6.78 -5.35 -13.91
N LEU A 150 6.25 -6.31 -14.65
CA LEU A 150 6.87 -6.90 -15.83
C LEU A 150 6.22 -6.35 -17.11
N GLY A 151 6.98 -6.29 -18.19
CA GLY A 151 6.54 -5.85 -19.51
C GLY A 151 7.70 -5.28 -20.32
N ASP A 152 7.59 -5.30 -21.65
CA ASP A 152 8.68 -4.92 -22.55
C ASP A 152 9.14 -3.48 -22.42
N ALA A 153 8.27 -2.61 -21.89
CA ALA A 153 8.58 -1.20 -21.67
C ALA A 153 9.33 -0.95 -20.35
N TYR A 154 9.28 -1.90 -19.41
CA TYR A 154 9.94 -1.77 -18.09
C TYR A 154 11.37 -2.33 -18.15
N THR A 155 12.20 -1.73 -19.03
CA THR A 155 13.60 -2.11 -19.24
C THR A 155 14.51 -1.62 -18.11
N LEU A 156 15.75 -2.13 -18.06
CA LEU A 156 16.73 -1.64 -17.08
C LEU A 156 17.04 -0.15 -17.28
N GLU A 157 17.09 0.31 -18.53
CA GLU A 157 17.27 1.71 -18.89
C GLU A 157 16.11 2.59 -18.43
N TYR A 158 14.87 2.07 -18.50
CA TYR A 158 13.71 2.75 -17.91
C TYR A 158 13.88 2.96 -16.41
N TRP A 159 14.27 1.91 -15.68
CA TRP A 159 14.45 1.99 -14.22
C TRP A 159 15.62 2.90 -13.84
N GLU A 160 16.73 2.84 -14.55
CA GLU A 160 17.90 3.74 -14.35
C GLU A 160 17.50 5.21 -14.55
N LYS A 161 16.81 5.51 -15.66
CA LYS A 161 16.31 6.85 -15.96
C LYS A 161 15.32 7.33 -14.88
N THR A 162 14.41 6.46 -14.45
CA THR A 162 13.43 6.79 -13.42
C THR A 162 14.10 7.07 -12.09
N ALA A 163 15.13 6.31 -11.70
CA ALA A 163 15.90 6.57 -10.49
C ALA A 163 16.56 7.97 -10.50
N LYS A 164 17.12 8.38 -11.65
CA LYS A 164 17.67 9.72 -11.83
C LYS A 164 16.61 10.81 -11.66
N GLN A 165 15.44 10.64 -12.27
CA GLN A 165 14.32 11.58 -12.16
C GLN A 165 13.80 11.69 -10.71
N ILE A 166 13.81 10.60 -9.95
CA ILE A 166 13.44 10.57 -8.53
C ILE A 166 14.42 11.39 -7.69
N GLU A 167 15.72 11.26 -7.95
CA GLU A 167 16.74 12.07 -7.28
C GLU A 167 16.58 13.56 -7.62
N GLU A 168 16.35 13.89 -8.90
CA GLU A 168 16.05 15.25 -9.35
C GLU A 168 14.79 15.84 -8.73
N LEU A 169 13.78 15.02 -8.43
CA LEU A 169 12.55 15.42 -7.74
C LEU A 169 12.77 15.75 -6.26
N GLY A 170 13.93 15.39 -5.70
CA GLY A 170 14.33 15.70 -4.34
C GLY A 170 13.90 14.67 -3.29
N ALA A 171 13.63 13.43 -3.70
CA ALA A 171 13.41 12.33 -2.77
C ALA A 171 14.68 12.01 -1.94
N ASP A 172 14.48 11.38 -0.78
CA ASP A 172 15.57 10.98 0.12
C ASP A 172 15.96 9.49 -0.05
N SER A 173 15.08 8.67 -0.61
CA SER A 173 15.35 7.25 -0.91
C SER A 173 14.39 6.71 -1.96
N ILE A 174 14.75 5.58 -2.55
CA ILE A 174 13.94 4.85 -3.54
C ILE A 174 13.51 3.51 -2.94
N CYS A 175 12.24 3.16 -3.08
CA CYS A 175 11.74 1.83 -2.74
C CYS A 175 11.34 1.07 -4.01
N ILE A 176 11.82 -0.14 -4.20
CA ILE A 176 11.25 -1.08 -5.16
C ILE A 176 10.04 -1.70 -4.47
N LYS A 177 8.83 -1.46 -5.00
CA LYS A 177 7.58 -1.94 -4.42
C LYS A 177 6.98 -3.03 -5.28
N ASP A 178 7.27 -4.28 -4.91
CA ASP A 178 6.80 -5.48 -5.59
C ASP A 178 5.59 -6.09 -4.86
N MET A 179 4.41 -5.62 -5.22
CA MET A 179 3.13 -5.99 -4.57
C MET A 179 2.66 -7.40 -4.87
N ALA A 180 3.15 -8.00 -5.95
CA ALA A 180 2.71 -9.33 -6.40
C ALA A 180 3.76 -10.42 -6.21
N GLY A 181 4.96 -10.09 -5.72
CA GLY A 181 6.06 -11.04 -5.60
C GLY A 181 6.60 -11.48 -6.96
N LEU A 182 6.69 -10.55 -7.93
CA LEU A 182 7.12 -10.81 -9.31
C LEU A 182 8.63 -10.76 -9.48
N LEU A 183 9.32 -10.04 -8.58
CA LEU A 183 10.75 -9.82 -8.67
C LEU A 183 11.50 -11.09 -8.27
N VAL A 184 12.06 -11.79 -9.26
CA VAL A 184 12.87 -12.99 -9.05
C VAL A 184 14.32 -12.63 -8.71
N PRO A 185 15.09 -13.53 -8.02
CA PRO A 185 16.37 -13.18 -7.42
C PRO A 185 17.41 -12.53 -8.36
N TYR A 186 17.61 -13.08 -9.54
CA TYR A 186 18.62 -12.55 -10.48
C TYR A 186 18.17 -11.26 -11.17
N GLU A 187 16.85 -11.07 -11.35
CA GLU A 187 16.30 -9.80 -11.79
C GLU A 187 16.47 -8.71 -10.73
N ALA A 188 16.34 -9.06 -9.45
CA ALA A 188 16.62 -8.13 -8.35
C ALA A 188 18.07 -7.61 -8.41
N THR A 189 19.03 -8.50 -8.70
CA THR A 189 20.42 -8.09 -8.89
C THR A 189 20.55 -7.07 -10.02
N ARG A 190 19.91 -7.31 -11.17
CA ARG A 190 19.98 -6.41 -12.34
C ARG A 190 19.29 -5.08 -12.04
N LEU A 191 18.10 -5.12 -11.46
CA LEU A 191 17.30 -3.94 -11.13
C LEU A 191 18.01 -3.04 -10.13
N VAL A 192 18.51 -3.60 -9.03
CA VAL A 192 19.23 -2.81 -8.00
C VAL A 192 20.47 -2.14 -8.61
N LYS A 193 21.24 -2.84 -9.45
CA LYS A 193 22.39 -2.25 -10.15
C LYS A 193 21.98 -1.12 -11.09
N ALA A 194 20.88 -1.26 -11.83
CA ALA A 194 20.37 -0.22 -12.71
C ALA A 194 19.93 1.03 -11.90
N LEU A 195 19.20 0.84 -10.80
CA LEU A 195 18.80 1.95 -9.93
C LEU A 195 20.02 2.66 -9.32
N LYS A 196 21.06 1.91 -8.88
CA LYS A 196 22.31 2.48 -8.35
C LYS A 196 23.14 3.19 -9.43
N ALA A 197 23.02 2.81 -10.69
CA ALA A 197 23.65 3.54 -11.80
C ALA A 197 22.94 4.89 -12.06
N GLY A 198 21.61 4.94 -11.88
CA GLY A 198 20.82 6.14 -12.10
C GLY A 198 20.79 7.10 -10.91
N SER A 199 21.07 6.65 -9.68
CA SER A 199 20.92 7.47 -8.47
C SER A 199 21.86 7.04 -7.35
N LYS A 200 22.26 8.02 -6.52
CA LYS A 200 23.04 7.80 -5.29
C LYS A 200 22.15 7.55 -4.06
N LEU A 201 20.85 7.67 -4.19
CA LEU A 201 19.92 7.49 -3.09
C LEU A 201 19.97 6.07 -2.52
N PRO A 202 19.69 5.89 -1.21
CA PRO A 202 19.48 4.58 -0.63
C PRO A 202 18.35 3.84 -1.33
N ILE A 203 18.53 2.53 -1.54
CA ILE A 203 17.53 1.66 -2.16
C ILE A 203 16.94 0.74 -1.11
N GLN A 204 15.62 0.71 -1.02
CA GLN A 204 14.84 -0.20 -0.20
C GLN A 204 14.09 -1.18 -1.09
N LEU A 205 13.98 -2.43 -0.67
CA LEU A 205 13.17 -3.43 -1.37
C LEU A 205 12.03 -3.93 -0.48
N HIS A 206 10.83 -3.80 -1.03
CA HIS A 206 9.58 -4.34 -0.49
C HIS A 206 9.03 -5.37 -1.48
N THR A 207 8.90 -6.62 -1.09
CA THR A 207 8.26 -7.65 -1.92
C THR A 207 7.40 -8.60 -1.10
N HIS A 208 6.29 -9.05 -1.69
CA HIS A 208 5.38 -10.02 -1.10
C HIS A 208 5.86 -11.45 -1.39
N TYR A 209 5.55 -12.37 -0.48
CA TYR A 209 6.04 -13.76 -0.56
C TYR A 209 5.16 -14.67 -1.43
N THR A 210 4.18 -14.13 -2.14
CA THR A 210 3.15 -14.88 -2.86
C THR A 210 3.71 -15.92 -3.83
N SER A 211 4.79 -15.58 -4.56
CA SER A 211 5.47 -16.51 -5.49
C SER A 211 6.45 -17.48 -4.82
N GLY A 212 6.79 -17.27 -3.54
CA GLY A 212 7.73 -18.10 -2.78
C GLY A 212 9.21 -17.76 -2.94
N VAL A 213 9.57 -16.75 -3.72
CA VAL A 213 10.98 -16.41 -4.02
C VAL A 213 11.53 -15.24 -3.21
N ALA A 214 10.70 -14.55 -2.44
CA ALA A 214 11.03 -13.25 -1.86
C ALA A 214 12.28 -13.23 -0.96
N SER A 215 12.52 -14.24 -0.14
CA SER A 215 13.75 -14.31 0.71
C SER A 215 15.01 -14.40 -0.15
N MET A 216 14.99 -15.21 -1.20
CA MET A 216 16.11 -15.33 -2.14
C MET A 216 16.29 -14.03 -2.93
N THR A 217 15.19 -13.37 -3.28
CA THR A 217 15.18 -12.06 -3.93
C THR A 217 15.84 -11.01 -3.05
N TYR A 218 15.53 -10.97 -1.75
CA TYR A 218 16.18 -10.07 -0.79
C TYR A 218 17.68 -10.32 -0.68
N MET A 219 18.09 -11.57 -0.57
CA MET A 219 19.50 -11.91 -0.52
C MET A 219 20.26 -11.38 -1.75
N LYS A 220 19.73 -11.62 -2.95
CA LYS A 220 20.34 -11.16 -4.21
C LYS A 220 20.29 -9.64 -4.38
N ALA A 221 19.27 -8.99 -3.88
CA ALA A 221 19.18 -7.53 -3.88
C ALA A 221 20.23 -6.89 -2.95
N VAL A 222 20.38 -7.42 -1.74
CA VAL A 222 21.37 -6.93 -0.77
C VAL A 222 22.80 -7.11 -1.28
N GLU A 223 23.13 -8.27 -1.84
CA GLU A 223 24.41 -8.52 -2.52
C GLU A 223 24.68 -7.50 -3.63
N ALA A 224 23.63 -7.06 -4.34
CA ALA A 224 23.72 -6.09 -5.45
C ALA A 224 23.79 -4.63 -5.01
N GLY A 225 23.56 -4.32 -3.71
CA GLY A 225 23.62 -2.95 -3.21
C GLY A 225 22.34 -2.39 -2.62
N CYS A 226 21.30 -3.19 -2.43
CA CYS A 226 20.10 -2.78 -1.70
C CYS A 226 20.48 -2.50 -0.23
N ASP A 227 20.04 -1.35 0.29
CA ASP A 227 20.43 -0.87 1.61
C ASP A 227 19.47 -1.27 2.73
N ILE A 228 18.18 -1.45 2.38
CA ILE A 228 17.09 -1.69 3.33
C ILE A 228 16.13 -2.72 2.74
N ILE A 229 15.62 -3.63 3.56
CA ILE A 229 14.58 -4.59 3.18
C ILE A 229 13.39 -4.53 4.12
N ASP A 230 12.20 -4.76 3.59
CA ASP A 230 10.96 -4.83 4.35
C ASP A 230 10.69 -6.29 4.77
N THR A 231 10.49 -6.50 6.05
CA THR A 231 10.20 -7.82 6.60
C THR A 231 9.00 -7.77 7.53
N ALA A 232 8.47 -8.91 7.92
CA ALA A 232 7.39 -9.01 8.89
C ALA A 232 7.76 -10.05 9.96
N MET A 233 7.45 -9.76 11.23
CA MET A 233 7.61 -10.74 12.31
C MET A 233 6.91 -12.06 11.95
N SER A 234 7.55 -13.18 12.25
CA SER A 234 7.15 -14.51 11.76
C SER A 234 5.67 -14.88 11.95
N PRO A 235 4.94 -14.48 13.00
CA PRO A 235 3.52 -14.79 13.13
C PRO A 235 2.65 -14.25 11.98
N LEU A 236 3.02 -13.11 11.40
CA LEU A 236 2.29 -12.48 10.28
C LEU A 236 3.17 -12.27 9.04
N SER A 237 4.12 -13.16 8.82
CA SER A 237 4.99 -13.18 7.64
C SER A 237 4.56 -14.21 6.60
N MET A 238 5.23 -14.24 5.47
CA MET A 238 5.08 -15.22 4.39
C MET A 238 3.73 -15.13 3.65
N GLY A 239 3.45 -16.05 2.74
CA GLY A 239 2.22 -16.03 1.95
C GLY A 239 2.03 -14.72 1.19
N THR A 240 0.94 -14.02 1.43
CA THR A 240 0.68 -12.69 0.84
C THR A 240 1.35 -11.53 1.61
N SER A 241 2.10 -11.81 2.68
CA SER A 241 2.90 -10.84 3.45
C SER A 241 4.36 -10.84 2.97
N GLN A 242 5.27 -10.32 3.79
CA GLN A 242 6.70 -10.22 3.51
C GLN A 242 7.48 -11.42 4.09
N PRO A 243 8.78 -11.59 3.72
CA PRO A 243 9.68 -12.53 4.38
C PRO A 243 9.77 -12.29 5.90
N ALA A 244 9.95 -13.39 6.66
CA ALA A 244 10.05 -13.31 8.10
C ALA A 244 11.29 -12.54 8.55
N THR A 245 11.13 -11.60 9.49
CA THR A 245 12.20 -10.75 10.03
C THR A 245 13.31 -11.58 10.62
N GLU A 246 12.99 -12.51 11.51
CA GLU A 246 13.95 -13.36 12.23
C GLU A 246 14.77 -14.21 11.25
N VAL A 247 14.13 -14.71 10.18
CA VAL A 247 14.78 -15.51 9.15
C VAL A 247 15.77 -14.68 8.35
N MET A 248 15.39 -13.45 7.97
CA MET A 248 16.30 -12.58 7.21
C MET A 248 17.47 -12.08 8.06
N VAL A 249 17.25 -11.78 9.35
CA VAL A 249 18.32 -11.42 10.28
C VAL A 249 19.32 -12.57 10.42
N GLU A 250 18.82 -13.82 10.58
CA GLU A 250 19.70 -15.01 10.67
C GLU A 250 20.43 -15.29 9.35
N THR A 251 19.77 -15.07 8.21
CA THR A 251 20.37 -15.24 6.87
C THR A 251 21.63 -14.38 6.67
N PHE A 252 21.63 -13.18 7.21
CA PHE A 252 22.77 -12.25 7.07
C PHE A 252 23.76 -12.31 8.22
N ARG A 253 23.48 -13.06 9.29
CA ARG A 253 24.35 -13.16 10.46
C ARG A 253 25.76 -13.61 10.09
N GLY A 254 26.77 -12.89 10.60
CA GLY A 254 28.19 -13.20 10.39
C GLY A 254 28.72 -12.88 8.98
N THR A 255 27.87 -12.34 8.09
CA THR A 255 28.29 -11.83 6.77
C THR A 255 28.64 -10.35 6.83
N GLU A 256 29.11 -9.77 5.71
CA GLU A 256 29.31 -8.32 5.58
C GLU A 256 28.01 -7.52 5.69
N TYR A 257 26.87 -8.18 5.51
CA TYR A 257 25.51 -7.62 5.54
C TYR A 257 24.83 -7.78 6.91
N ASP A 258 25.51 -8.32 7.89
CA ASP A 258 24.95 -8.61 9.22
C ASP A 258 24.22 -7.39 9.79
N THR A 259 22.94 -7.56 10.11
CA THR A 259 22.06 -6.51 10.61
C THR A 259 22.43 -6.03 12.02
N GLY A 260 23.08 -6.88 12.81
CA GLY A 260 23.37 -6.65 14.22
C GLY A 260 22.15 -6.69 15.15
N LEU A 261 20.96 -7.08 14.67
CA LEU A 261 19.74 -7.14 15.49
C LEU A 261 19.76 -8.36 16.42
N ASP A 262 19.22 -8.20 17.64
CA ASP A 262 19.17 -9.24 18.65
C ASP A 262 18.03 -10.24 18.39
N GLN A 263 18.39 -11.49 18.06
CA GLN A 263 17.44 -12.58 17.81
C GLN A 263 16.59 -12.95 19.03
N ASN A 264 17.10 -12.78 20.25
CA ASN A 264 16.32 -13.08 21.45
C ASN A 264 15.18 -12.06 21.59
N LEU A 265 15.48 -10.78 21.36
CA LEU A 265 14.48 -9.72 21.38
C LEU A 265 13.43 -9.93 20.28
N LEU A 266 13.84 -10.32 19.07
CA LEU A 266 12.92 -10.66 17.98
C LEU A 266 12.05 -11.88 18.36
N ALA A 267 12.61 -12.92 18.96
CA ALA A 267 11.86 -14.09 19.41
C ALA A 267 10.79 -13.72 20.46
N GLU A 268 11.09 -12.81 21.38
CA GLU A 268 10.12 -12.31 22.37
C GLU A 268 8.96 -11.55 21.69
N ILE A 269 9.25 -10.73 20.67
CA ILE A 269 8.23 -10.01 19.89
C ILE A 269 7.37 -11.01 19.10
N ALA A 270 7.98 -12.01 18.47
CA ALA A 270 7.26 -13.07 17.78
C ALA A 270 6.33 -13.84 18.73
N ALA A 271 6.82 -14.20 19.92
CA ALA A 271 6.03 -14.87 20.94
C ALA A 271 4.81 -14.05 21.39
N TYR A 272 4.92 -12.72 21.40
CA TYR A 272 3.79 -11.84 21.71
C TYR A 272 2.68 -11.90 20.66
N PHE A 273 3.02 -11.94 19.36
CA PHE A 273 2.02 -11.97 18.28
C PHE A 273 1.50 -13.39 17.95
N ALA A 274 2.18 -14.44 18.38
CA ALA A 274 1.80 -15.82 18.08
C ALA A 274 0.37 -16.18 18.55
N PRO A 275 -0.08 -15.87 19.79
CA PRO A 275 -1.45 -16.11 20.22
C PRO A 275 -2.50 -15.40 19.37
N TYR A 276 -2.23 -14.17 18.95
CA TYR A 276 -3.12 -13.41 18.09
C TYR A 276 -3.26 -14.04 16.69
N ARG A 277 -2.17 -14.53 16.12
CA ARG A 277 -2.22 -15.31 14.88
C ARG A 277 -3.13 -16.54 15.02
N GLU A 278 -3.00 -17.30 16.10
CA GLU A 278 -3.83 -18.47 16.36
C GLU A 278 -5.31 -18.13 16.55
N GLU A 279 -5.59 -16.99 17.18
CA GLU A 279 -6.95 -16.45 17.28
C GLU A 279 -7.52 -16.10 15.89
N CYS A 280 -6.75 -15.40 15.06
CA CYS A 280 -7.15 -15.05 13.68
C CYS A 280 -7.39 -16.29 12.79
N LEU A 281 -6.64 -17.37 13.00
CA LEU A 281 -6.88 -18.65 12.32
C LEU A 281 -8.19 -19.29 12.79
N LYS A 282 -8.46 -19.32 14.10
CA LYS A 282 -9.66 -19.92 14.68
C LYS A 282 -10.94 -19.19 14.29
N ASN A 283 -10.91 -17.87 14.25
CA ASN A 283 -12.09 -17.06 13.89
C ASN A 283 -12.25 -16.84 12.38
N GLY A 284 -11.34 -17.38 11.55
CA GLY A 284 -11.37 -17.31 10.09
C GLY A 284 -10.91 -15.97 9.49
N LEU A 285 -10.42 -15.04 10.30
CA LEU A 285 -9.89 -13.76 9.83
C LEU A 285 -8.60 -13.98 9.02
N LEU A 286 -7.72 -14.89 9.47
CA LEU A 286 -6.58 -15.37 8.70
C LEU A 286 -6.98 -16.63 7.91
N ASN A 287 -7.14 -16.47 6.61
CA ASN A 287 -7.48 -17.59 5.75
C ASN A 287 -6.21 -18.39 5.41
N PRO A 288 -6.12 -19.70 5.73
CA PRO A 288 -4.95 -20.51 5.38
C PRO A 288 -4.56 -20.51 3.90
N LYS A 289 -5.51 -20.26 2.99
CA LYS A 289 -5.25 -20.20 1.54
C LYS A 289 -4.27 -19.07 1.15
N VAL A 290 -4.23 -17.97 1.91
CA VAL A 290 -3.31 -16.85 1.63
C VAL A 290 -1.90 -17.10 2.18
N MET A 291 -1.69 -18.17 2.96
CA MET A 291 -0.39 -18.57 3.49
C MET A 291 0.42 -19.45 2.52
N GLY A 292 -0.23 -20.00 1.50
CA GLY A 292 0.41 -20.87 0.51
C GLY A 292 1.21 -20.09 -0.54
N VAL A 293 2.19 -20.77 -1.14
CA VAL A 293 2.93 -20.25 -2.29
C VAL A 293 2.13 -20.52 -3.56
N ASN A 294 2.06 -19.52 -4.45
CA ASN A 294 1.44 -19.64 -5.77
C ASN A 294 2.39 -19.14 -6.86
N ILE A 295 3.16 -20.04 -7.45
CA ILE A 295 4.09 -19.73 -8.52
C ILE A 295 3.41 -19.20 -9.80
N LYS A 296 2.13 -19.52 -10.01
CA LYS A 296 1.34 -18.98 -11.15
C LYS A 296 1.20 -17.47 -11.11
N THR A 297 1.43 -16.83 -9.94
CA THR A 297 1.51 -15.37 -9.83
C THR A 297 2.50 -14.76 -10.81
N LEU A 298 3.63 -15.45 -11.09
CA LEU A 298 4.63 -15.02 -12.06
C LEU A 298 4.11 -15.06 -13.51
N GLN A 299 3.12 -15.89 -13.79
CA GLN A 299 2.51 -16.03 -15.13
C GLN A 299 1.41 -14.98 -15.33
N TYR A 300 0.49 -14.86 -14.39
CA TYR A 300 -0.66 -13.95 -14.50
C TYR A 300 -0.35 -12.52 -14.03
N GLN A 301 0.74 -12.34 -13.28
CA GLN A 301 1.18 -11.04 -12.73
C GLN A 301 0.13 -10.35 -11.84
N VAL A 302 -0.73 -11.12 -11.21
CA VAL A 302 -1.87 -10.65 -10.41
C VAL A 302 -1.54 -10.70 -8.93
N PRO A 303 -1.60 -9.55 -8.21
CA PRO A 303 -1.40 -9.50 -6.76
C PRO A 303 -2.42 -10.35 -5.99
N GLY A 304 -2.03 -10.89 -4.83
CA GLY A 304 -2.89 -11.74 -4.00
C GLY A 304 -4.22 -11.07 -3.61
N GLY A 305 -4.19 -9.79 -3.27
CA GLY A 305 -5.41 -9.02 -2.98
C GLY A 305 -6.35 -8.87 -4.18
N MET A 306 -5.80 -8.75 -5.39
CA MET A 306 -6.61 -8.73 -6.61
C MET A 306 -7.26 -10.10 -6.87
N LEU A 307 -6.53 -11.21 -6.69
CA LEU A 307 -7.09 -12.57 -6.83
C LEU A 307 -8.29 -12.77 -5.91
N SER A 308 -8.18 -12.37 -4.65
CA SER A 308 -9.29 -12.46 -3.68
C SER A 308 -10.52 -11.66 -4.14
N ASN A 309 -10.31 -10.46 -4.68
CA ASN A 309 -11.39 -9.64 -5.21
C ASN A 309 -12.06 -10.27 -6.45
N LEU A 310 -11.28 -10.85 -7.37
CA LEU A 310 -11.80 -11.54 -8.55
C LEU A 310 -12.68 -12.73 -8.15
N VAL A 311 -12.22 -13.55 -7.18
CA VAL A 311 -13.00 -14.66 -6.65
C VAL A 311 -14.32 -14.19 -6.03
N SER A 312 -14.28 -13.12 -5.23
CA SER A 312 -15.48 -12.56 -4.61
C SER A 312 -16.48 -12.06 -5.64
N GLN A 313 -16.03 -11.29 -6.64
CA GLN A 313 -16.89 -10.78 -7.70
C GLN A 313 -17.54 -11.91 -8.53
N LEU A 314 -16.78 -12.96 -8.86
CA LEU A 314 -17.32 -14.11 -9.60
C LEU A 314 -18.29 -14.90 -8.76
N LYS A 315 -18.08 -15.05 -7.46
CA LYS A 315 -19.01 -15.69 -6.53
C LYS A 315 -20.33 -14.90 -6.42
N GLU A 316 -20.26 -13.59 -6.30
CA GLU A 316 -21.44 -12.70 -6.30
C GLU A 316 -22.23 -12.79 -7.61
N ALA A 317 -21.53 -13.01 -8.73
CA ALA A 317 -22.13 -13.20 -10.05
C ALA A 317 -22.53 -14.65 -10.35
N HIS A 318 -22.34 -15.60 -9.42
CA HIS A 318 -22.57 -17.04 -9.62
C HIS A 318 -21.86 -17.59 -10.87
N ALA A 319 -20.60 -17.20 -11.09
CA ALA A 319 -19.81 -17.48 -12.28
C ALA A 319 -18.38 -17.94 -11.92
N GLU A 320 -18.21 -18.69 -10.84
CA GLU A 320 -16.90 -19.17 -10.34
C GLU A 320 -16.17 -20.04 -11.36
N ASP A 321 -16.91 -20.72 -12.25
CA ASP A 321 -16.41 -21.52 -13.37
C ASP A 321 -15.62 -20.68 -14.40
N LYS A 322 -15.82 -19.35 -14.44
CA LYS A 322 -15.15 -18.43 -15.37
C LYS A 322 -13.83 -17.88 -14.83
N PHE A 323 -13.36 -18.33 -13.69
CA PHE A 323 -12.17 -17.77 -13.04
C PHE A 323 -10.91 -17.82 -13.93
N GLU A 324 -10.64 -18.95 -14.58
CA GLU A 324 -9.48 -19.08 -15.49
C GLU A 324 -9.58 -18.12 -16.68
N ALA A 325 -10.78 -17.99 -17.27
CA ALA A 325 -11.02 -17.07 -18.38
C ALA A 325 -10.77 -15.60 -17.98
N VAL A 326 -11.12 -15.23 -16.72
CA VAL A 326 -10.83 -13.90 -16.19
C VAL A 326 -9.33 -13.70 -16.02
N LEU A 327 -8.59 -14.70 -15.52
CA LEU A 327 -7.14 -14.62 -15.38
C LEU A 327 -6.44 -14.44 -16.73
N GLU A 328 -6.94 -15.05 -17.79
CA GLU A 328 -6.44 -14.86 -19.16
C GLU A 328 -6.80 -13.48 -19.73
N GLU A 329 -7.93 -12.90 -19.33
CA GLU A 329 -8.39 -11.58 -19.79
C GLU A 329 -7.64 -10.42 -19.11
N VAL A 330 -7.19 -10.59 -17.85
CA VAL A 330 -6.46 -9.55 -17.11
C VAL A 330 -5.25 -9.01 -17.88
N PRO A 331 -4.32 -9.82 -18.41
CA PRO A 331 -3.19 -9.31 -19.20
C PRO A 331 -3.63 -8.57 -20.47
N ARG A 332 -4.73 -8.97 -21.09
CA ARG A 332 -5.28 -8.31 -22.30
C ARG A 332 -5.81 -6.92 -21.97
N VAL A 333 -6.61 -6.80 -20.89
CA VAL A 333 -7.10 -5.49 -20.43
C VAL A 333 -5.94 -4.60 -19.99
N ARG A 334 -4.95 -5.16 -19.26
CA ARG A 334 -3.75 -4.43 -18.87
C ARG A 334 -3.01 -3.86 -20.07
N LYS A 335 -2.83 -4.66 -21.15
CA LYS A 335 -2.20 -4.21 -22.38
C LYS A 335 -2.99 -3.08 -23.06
N ASP A 336 -4.32 -3.21 -23.14
CA ASP A 336 -5.18 -2.17 -23.71
C ASP A 336 -5.10 -0.85 -22.93
N PHE A 337 -4.86 -0.92 -21.61
CA PHE A 337 -4.74 0.22 -20.71
C PHE A 337 -3.31 0.75 -20.60
N GLY A 338 -2.41 0.46 -21.56
CA GLY A 338 -1.06 1.01 -21.59
C GLY A 338 -0.08 0.37 -20.61
N GLU A 339 -0.31 -0.87 -20.23
CA GLU A 339 0.54 -1.70 -19.35
C GLU A 339 0.80 -1.10 -17.96
N PRO A 340 -0.23 -0.61 -17.23
CA PRO A 340 -0.02 -0.11 -15.89
C PRO A 340 0.49 -1.21 -14.95
N PRO A 341 1.27 -0.88 -13.89
CA PRO A 341 1.48 -1.80 -12.79
C PRO A 341 0.15 -2.21 -12.16
N LEU A 342 0.06 -3.45 -11.67
CA LEU A 342 -1.13 -3.94 -10.98
C LEU A 342 -1.00 -3.71 -9.46
N VAL A 343 -1.22 -2.47 -9.05
CA VAL A 343 -1.26 -2.00 -7.65
C VAL A 343 -2.55 -1.21 -7.43
N THR A 344 -2.94 -0.91 -6.19
CA THR A 344 -4.15 -0.09 -5.93
C THR A 344 -3.96 1.35 -6.46
N PRO A 345 -4.90 1.91 -7.25
CA PRO A 345 -6.19 1.34 -7.66
C PRO A 345 -6.18 0.61 -9.02
N SER A 346 -5.11 0.68 -9.83
CA SER A 346 -5.05 0.12 -11.19
C SER A 346 -5.38 -1.38 -11.25
N SER A 347 -4.95 -2.16 -10.26
CA SER A 347 -5.26 -3.59 -10.17
C SER A 347 -6.77 -3.85 -10.07
N GLN A 348 -7.49 -3.05 -9.30
CA GLN A 348 -8.94 -3.16 -9.17
C GLN A 348 -9.65 -2.76 -10.46
N ILE A 349 -9.19 -1.69 -11.11
CA ILE A 349 -9.74 -1.20 -12.38
C ILE A 349 -9.61 -2.27 -13.47
N VAL A 350 -8.40 -2.79 -13.66
CA VAL A 350 -8.10 -3.84 -14.65
C VAL A 350 -8.86 -5.11 -14.33
N GLY A 351 -8.87 -5.54 -13.06
CA GLY A 351 -9.55 -6.77 -12.63
C GLY A 351 -11.06 -6.72 -12.84
N THR A 352 -11.72 -5.67 -12.38
CA THR A 352 -13.17 -5.53 -12.54
C THR A 352 -13.54 -5.44 -14.02
N GLN A 353 -12.75 -4.74 -14.84
CA GLN A 353 -13.01 -4.69 -16.28
C GLN A 353 -12.82 -6.07 -16.95
N ALA A 354 -11.82 -6.85 -16.54
CA ALA A 354 -11.64 -8.21 -17.03
C ALA A 354 -12.83 -9.12 -16.68
N VAL A 355 -13.31 -9.05 -15.43
CA VAL A 355 -14.52 -9.79 -15.01
C VAL A 355 -15.73 -9.40 -15.90
N LEU A 356 -15.96 -8.11 -16.09
CA LEU A 356 -17.08 -7.65 -16.93
C LEU A 356 -16.94 -8.12 -18.38
N ASN A 357 -15.76 -8.07 -18.97
CA ASN A 357 -15.53 -8.54 -20.33
C ASN A 357 -15.91 -10.04 -20.49
N VAL A 358 -15.52 -10.86 -19.51
CA VAL A 358 -15.83 -12.31 -19.52
C VAL A 358 -17.31 -12.58 -19.26
N LEU A 359 -17.93 -11.90 -18.28
CA LEU A 359 -19.34 -12.09 -17.95
C LEU A 359 -20.27 -11.67 -19.08
N GLN A 360 -19.92 -10.59 -19.81
CA GLN A 360 -20.73 -10.08 -20.93
C GLN A 360 -20.50 -10.84 -22.24
N GLY A 361 -19.48 -11.72 -22.32
CA GLY A 361 -19.11 -12.44 -23.54
C GLY A 361 -18.58 -11.56 -24.68
N GLU A 362 -18.47 -10.24 -24.45
CA GLU A 362 -17.93 -9.25 -25.38
C GLU A 362 -17.07 -8.24 -24.64
N ARG A 363 -15.84 -8.03 -25.12
CA ARG A 363 -14.90 -7.08 -24.52
C ARG A 363 -15.41 -5.64 -24.63
N TYR A 364 -15.39 -4.93 -23.49
CA TYR A 364 -15.83 -3.53 -23.37
C TYR A 364 -17.27 -3.26 -23.84
N LYS A 365 -18.18 -4.25 -23.70
CA LYS A 365 -19.62 -4.05 -23.83
C LYS A 365 -20.16 -3.22 -22.66
N MET A 366 -19.68 -3.53 -21.45
CA MET A 366 -19.86 -2.73 -20.24
C MET A 366 -18.49 -2.19 -19.79
N VAL A 367 -18.43 -0.89 -19.49
CA VAL A 367 -17.19 -0.20 -19.09
C VAL A 367 -17.43 0.48 -17.76
N THR A 368 -16.59 0.20 -16.77
CA THR A 368 -16.68 0.84 -15.45
C THR A 368 -16.36 2.33 -15.55
N LYS A 369 -16.85 3.11 -14.58
CA LYS A 369 -16.51 4.53 -14.45
C LYS A 369 -15.00 4.73 -14.30
N GLU A 370 -14.37 3.86 -13.53
CA GLU A 370 -12.93 3.89 -13.25
C GLU A 370 -12.11 3.53 -14.50
N SER A 371 -12.58 2.56 -15.31
CA SER A 371 -11.96 2.24 -16.61
C SER A 371 -12.04 3.42 -17.57
N LYS A 372 -13.15 4.17 -17.59
CA LYS A 372 -13.26 5.40 -18.38
C LYS A 372 -12.27 6.45 -17.89
N LYS A 373 -12.15 6.65 -16.59
CA LYS A 373 -11.21 7.61 -15.99
C LYS A 373 -9.74 7.31 -16.31
N ILE A 374 -9.30 6.05 -16.26
CA ILE A 374 -7.91 5.74 -16.63
C ILE A 374 -7.67 6.02 -18.11
N LEU A 375 -8.61 5.63 -18.99
CA LEU A 375 -8.52 5.85 -20.43
C LEU A 375 -8.63 7.32 -20.83
N SER A 376 -9.27 8.16 -20.01
CA SER A 376 -9.31 9.62 -20.19
C SER A 376 -8.10 10.34 -19.59
N GLY A 377 -7.15 9.63 -18.97
CA GLY A 377 -5.94 10.21 -18.40
C GLY A 377 -6.13 10.87 -17.03
N GLU A 378 -7.26 10.66 -16.35
CA GLU A 378 -7.53 11.23 -15.03
C GLU A 378 -6.63 10.65 -13.92
N PHE A 379 -5.96 9.50 -14.15
CA PHE A 379 -4.96 8.93 -13.26
C PHE A 379 -3.51 9.30 -13.63
N GLY A 380 -3.31 9.99 -14.76
CA GLY A 380 -1.98 10.31 -15.26
C GLY A 380 -1.61 9.54 -16.53
N GLN A 381 -0.32 9.45 -16.79
CA GLN A 381 0.23 8.86 -18.00
C GLN A 381 0.76 7.46 -17.75
N THR A 382 0.38 6.51 -18.59
CA THR A 382 0.91 5.15 -18.62
C THR A 382 2.20 5.08 -19.41
N ILE A 383 3.01 4.03 -19.16
CA ILE A 383 4.29 3.82 -19.85
C ILE A 383 4.12 3.62 -21.36
N LYS A 384 3.05 2.95 -21.77
CA LYS A 384 2.66 2.78 -23.18
C LYS A 384 1.36 3.55 -23.47
N PRO A 385 1.15 3.98 -24.71
CA PRO A 385 -0.13 4.56 -25.09
C PRO A 385 -1.26 3.54 -24.94
N PHE A 386 -2.46 4.04 -24.63
CA PHE A 386 -3.68 3.23 -24.63
C PHE A 386 -3.97 2.65 -26.00
N ASN A 387 -4.60 1.49 -26.05
CA ASN A 387 -5.15 0.94 -27.29
C ASN A 387 -6.22 1.91 -27.84
N LYS A 388 -5.95 2.54 -28.99
CA LYS A 388 -6.80 3.60 -29.55
C LYS A 388 -8.23 3.14 -29.86
N GLU A 389 -8.42 1.90 -30.32
CA GLU A 389 -9.73 1.34 -30.61
C GLU A 389 -10.53 1.15 -29.32
N VAL A 390 -9.90 0.59 -28.31
CA VAL A 390 -10.51 0.41 -26.97
C VAL A 390 -10.80 1.76 -26.34
N GLN A 391 -9.88 2.70 -26.38
CA GLN A 391 -10.08 4.06 -25.89
C GLN A 391 -11.30 4.72 -26.54
N LYS A 392 -11.38 4.69 -27.86
CA LYS A 392 -12.53 5.23 -28.61
C LYS A 392 -13.84 4.51 -28.27
N LYS A 393 -13.82 3.17 -28.16
CA LYS A 393 -14.99 2.36 -27.77
C LYS A 393 -15.50 2.76 -26.36
N CYS A 394 -14.59 3.03 -25.42
CA CYS A 394 -14.92 3.24 -23.99
C CYS A 394 -15.29 4.69 -23.66
N ILE A 395 -14.59 5.68 -24.24
CA ILE A 395 -14.77 7.10 -23.91
C ILE A 395 -15.22 7.98 -25.10
N GLY A 396 -15.41 7.39 -26.29
CA GLY A 396 -15.85 8.12 -27.49
C GLY A 396 -14.83 9.16 -27.96
N ASP A 397 -15.29 10.37 -28.23
CA ASP A 397 -14.49 11.49 -28.72
C ASP A 397 -13.93 12.38 -27.59
N VAL A 398 -13.98 11.92 -26.34
CA VAL A 398 -13.38 12.65 -25.21
C VAL A 398 -11.87 12.75 -25.41
N LYS A 399 -11.34 13.98 -25.37
CA LYS A 399 -9.89 14.20 -25.43
C LYS A 399 -9.24 13.81 -24.11
N PRO A 400 -8.27 12.88 -24.10
CA PRO A 400 -7.57 12.51 -22.88
C PRO A 400 -6.77 13.66 -22.29
N ILE A 401 -6.68 13.67 -20.97
CA ILE A 401 -5.81 14.57 -20.21
C ILE A 401 -4.37 14.18 -20.47
N THR A 402 -3.53 15.14 -20.82
CA THR A 402 -2.09 14.93 -21.08
C THR A 402 -1.18 15.70 -20.12
N CYS A 403 -1.72 16.74 -19.47
CA CYS A 403 -1.04 17.42 -18.37
C CYS A 403 -1.10 16.58 -17.08
N ARG A 404 -0.53 17.09 -16.00
CA ARG A 404 -0.71 16.53 -14.66
C ARG A 404 -2.19 16.66 -14.26
N PRO A 405 -2.90 15.56 -13.94
CA PRO A 405 -4.36 15.63 -13.73
C PRO A 405 -4.77 16.57 -12.58
N ALA A 406 -3.94 16.65 -11.53
CA ALA A 406 -4.21 17.51 -10.38
C ALA A 406 -4.26 19.01 -10.74
N ASP A 407 -3.58 19.44 -11.79
CA ASP A 407 -3.61 20.85 -12.26
C ASP A 407 -5.01 21.28 -12.71
N LEU A 408 -5.89 20.32 -13.00
CA LEU A 408 -7.28 20.56 -13.39
C LEU A 408 -8.25 20.54 -12.20
N ILE A 409 -7.78 20.21 -11.00
CA ILE A 409 -8.59 20.12 -9.79
C ILE A 409 -8.46 21.43 -9.02
N LYS A 410 -9.57 22.11 -8.80
CA LYS A 410 -9.59 23.31 -7.96
C LYS A 410 -9.33 22.98 -6.50
N PRO A 411 -8.79 23.91 -5.69
CA PRO A 411 -8.63 23.73 -4.25
C PRO A 411 -9.91 23.22 -3.59
N GLN A 412 -9.79 22.16 -2.79
CA GLN A 412 -10.92 21.42 -2.18
C GLN A 412 -10.99 21.56 -0.66
N LEU A 413 -9.88 21.90 0.01
CA LEU A 413 -9.83 21.93 1.47
C LEU A 413 -10.86 22.89 2.11
N PRO A 414 -11.11 24.10 1.58
CA PRO A 414 -12.14 24.99 2.11
C PRO A 414 -13.56 24.39 2.03
N GLN A 415 -13.86 23.68 0.93
CA GLN A 415 -15.15 23.00 0.76
C GLN A 415 -15.31 21.89 1.79
N PHE A 416 -14.32 21.03 1.96
CA PHE A 416 -14.37 19.93 2.95
C PHE A 416 -14.50 20.45 4.39
N LYS A 417 -13.83 21.55 4.73
CA LYS A 417 -13.97 22.21 6.04
C LYS A 417 -15.41 22.67 6.32
N GLU A 418 -16.07 23.23 5.31
CA GLU A 418 -17.46 23.67 5.44
C GLU A 418 -18.43 22.48 5.54
N GLU A 419 -18.24 21.45 4.70
CA GLU A 419 -19.10 20.27 4.68
C GLU A 419 -19.10 19.47 5.98
N CYS A 420 -17.94 19.37 6.66
CA CYS A 420 -17.80 18.59 7.89
C CYS A 420 -17.77 19.40 9.20
N LYS A 421 -18.02 20.72 9.14
CA LYS A 421 -17.86 21.63 10.29
C LYS A 421 -18.59 21.21 11.56
N GLU A 422 -19.73 20.54 11.43
CA GLU A 422 -20.54 20.06 12.57
C GLU A 422 -19.90 18.86 13.30
N TRP A 423 -18.95 18.17 12.66
CA TRP A 423 -18.34 16.96 13.15
C TRP A 423 -16.92 17.14 13.67
N ILE A 424 -16.29 18.29 13.38
CA ILE A 424 -14.90 18.57 13.68
C ILE A 424 -14.68 18.65 15.21
N GLN A 425 -13.81 17.79 15.74
CA GLN A 425 -13.29 17.85 17.11
C GLN A 425 -11.76 18.07 17.14
N GLN A 426 -11.08 17.77 16.04
CA GLN A 426 -9.66 18.00 15.80
C GLN A 426 -9.46 18.43 14.34
N GLU A 427 -8.38 19.11 14.05
CA GLU A 427 -8.12 19.63 12.70
C GLU A 427 -8.03 18.54 11.63
N GLU A 428 -7.57 17.36 12.03
CA GLU A 428 -7.41 16.17 11.14
C GLU A 428 -8.75 15.56 10.71
N ASP A 429 -9.86 15.83 11.39
CA ASP A 429 -11.18 15.30 11.02
C ASP A 429 -11.60 15.72 9.62
N VAL A 430 -11.17 16.92 9.17
CA VAL A 430 -11.40 17.38 7.79
C VAL A 430 -10.79 16.43 6.78
N LEU A 431 -9.59 15.91 7.06
CA LEU A 431 -8.90 14.96 6.19
C LEU A 431 -9.56 13.58 6.21
N SER A 432 -10.03 13.15 7.37
CA SER A 432 -10.82 11.93 7.50
C SER A 432 -12.08 11.99 6.66
N TYR A 433 -12.79 13.13 6.72
CA TYR A 433 -13.97 13.38 5.90
C TYR A 433 -13.64 13.47 4.41
N ALA A 434 -12.62 14.25 4.04
CA ALA A 434 -12.22 14.41 2.63
C ALA A 434 -11.91 13.07 1.95
N LEU A 435 -11.23 12.16 2.66
CA LEU A 435 -10.85 10.85 2.11
C LEU A 435 -12.03 9.86 2.07
N PHE A 436 -12.85 9.82 3.10
CA PHE A 436 -13.92 8.83 3.28
C PHE A 436 -15.19 9.46 3.88
N PRO A 437 -15.91 10.33 3.14
CA PRO A 437 -16.98 11.17 3.69
C PRO A 437 -18.02 10.39 4.51
N GLN A 438 -18.58 9.33 3.93
CA GLN A 438 -19.62 8.52 4.59
C GLN A 438 -19.08 7.80 5.82
N VAL A 439 -17.92 7.14 5.67
CA VAL A 439 -17.32 6.31 6.74
C VAL A 439 -16.85 7.20 7.91
N ALA A 440 -16.27 8.35 7.60
CA ALA A 440 -15.87 9.33 8.61
C ALA A 440 -17.07 9.89 9.37
N THR A 441 -18.15 10.25 8.66
CA THR A 441 -19.38 10.74 9.28
C THR A 441 -19.99 9.69 10.24
N ASP A 442 -20.03 8.41 9.81
CA ASP A 442 -20.52 7.32 10.67
C ASP A 442 -19.64 7.12 11.90
N PHE A 443 -18.31 7.23 11.74
CA PHE A 443 -17.38 7.21 12.87
C PHE A 443 -17.55 8.43 13.78
N PHE A 444 -17.73 9.62 13.26
CA PHE A 444 -17.94 10.83 14.07
C PHE A 444 -19.21 10.75 14.91
N LYS A 445 -20.30 10.23 14.35
CA LYS A 445 -21.53 9.94 15.10
C LYS A 445 -21.28 8.95 16.23
N TYR A 446 -20.57 7.84 15.92
CA TYR A 446 -20.18 6.86 16.92
C TYR A 446 -19.35 7.49 18.04
N ARG A 447 -18.30 8.27 17.71
CA ARG A 447 -17.45 8.97 18.66
C ARG A 447 -18.24 9.91 19.57
N GLN A 448 -19.15 10.70 19.01
CA GLN A 448 -20.04 11.58 19.80
C GLN A 448 -20.99 10.81 20.71
N ALA A 449 -21.53 9.70 20.27
CA ALA A 449 -22.40 8.87 21.09
C ALA A 449 -21.65 8.25 22.28
N GLN A 450 -20.43 7.74 22.06
CA GLN A 450 -19.57 7.25 23.13
C GLN A 450 -19.24 8.33 24.16
N GLN A 451 -18.91 9.55 23.72
CA GLN A 451 -18.65 10.68 24.63
C GLN A 451 -19.87 11.08 25.46
N LYS A 452 -21.09 10.88 24.94
CA LYS A 452 -22.35 11.17 25.67
C LYS A 452 -22.83 9.98 26.50
N GLY A 453 -22.08 8.88 26.56
CA GLY A 453 -22.46 7.66 27.26
C GLY A 453 -23.67 6.93 26.67
N VAL A 454 -23.95 7.15 25.37
CA VAL A 454 -25.01 6.45 24.65
C VAL A 454 -24.48 5.10 24.16
N ASP A 455 -25.15 4.01 24.52
CA ASP A 455 -24.87 2.71 23.95
C ASP A 455 -25.39 2.68 22.50
N VAL A 456 -24.46 2.79 21.55
CA VAL A 456 -24.77 2.84 20.12
C VAL A 456 -25.35 1.52 19.64
N ALA A 457 -24.95 0.39 20.23
CA ALA A 457 -25.49 -0.93 19.87
C ALA A 457 -26.95 -1.07 20.31
N ALA A 458 -27.33 -0.47 21.44
CA ALA A 458 -28.72 -0.40 21.89
C ALA A 458 -29.58 0.62 21.11
N ALA A 459 -28.91 1.65 20.54
CA ALA A 459 -29.57 2.69 19.74
C ALA A 459 -29.72 2.32 18.26
N ASP A 460 -29.12 1.22 17.80
CA ASP A 460 -29.25 0.74 16.43
C ASP A 460 -30.67 0.28 16.17
N LYS A 461 -31.34 0.89 15.17
CA LYS A 461 -32.72 0.58 14.79
C LYS A 461 -32.94 -0.86 14.32
N GLU A 462 -31.89 -1.56 13.93
CA GLU A 462 -31.91 -2.97 13.58
C GLU A 462 -31.85 -3.89 14.81
N ASN A 463 -31.40 -3.35 15.94
CA ASN A 463 -31.36 -4.07 17.19
C ASN A 463 -32.75 -3.96 17.86
N LYS A 464 -33.61 -4.96 17.68
CA LYS A 464 -35.01 -5.02 18.18
C LYS A 464 -35.12 -5.22 19.69
N ALA A 465 -34.14 -4.84 20.49
CA ALA A 465 -34.24 -4.81 21.94
C ALA A 465 -35.05 -3.57 22.33
N TYR A 466 -36.36 -3.77 22.56
CA TYR A 466 -37.17 -2.77 23.22
C TYR A 466 -36.73 -2.72 24.70
N PRO A 467 -36.53 -1.53 25.29
CA PRO A 467 -36.42 -1.44 26.73
C PRO A 467 -37.73 -1.97 27.34
N VAL A 468 -37.62 -2.92 28.25
CA VAL A 468 -38.75 -3.44 29.07
C VAL A 468 -39.10 -2.41 30.12
#